data_0072d41dba58647044289fa92720d957
#
_entry.id   0072d41dba58647044289fa92720d957
#
_cell.length_a   1.000
_cell.length_b   1.000
_cell.length_c   1.000
_cell.angle_alpha   90.00
_cell.angle_beta   90.00
_cell.angle_gamma   90.00
#
_symmetry.space_group_name_H-M   'P 1'
#
loop_
_entity.id
_entity.type
_entity.pdbx_description
1 polymer ?
#
loop_
_entity_poly.entity_id
_entity_poly.type
_entity_poly.pdbx_seq_one_letter_code
_entity_poly.pdbx_strand_id
1 'polypeptide(L)'
;KSNIARYVTAGSAMRKKIFVIDDEKDIQEIIGINLRADGYDVSCLSSSEEALAALPSGAPDLFMLDVMMPGMDGFEFCRRVRASEGWKNIPVIFLSARSDELDRVLGLELGGDDYLTKPFSVKELKSRVKAMFRRVERPVPDGAPARVLVHEGIELNPDHYSLTVDGAGVDMTKTEFEILRLLLEHPGKIFTRDNIIDSIKGRDVYVIDRTIDVHVMNIRKKLGPYKNVIKTFSGVGYGFKK
;
A
#
# COMPACT_ATOMS: atom_id res chain seq x y z
N LYS A 1 -32.32 -42.95 -17.38
CA LYS A 1 -31.97 -41.59 -17.85
C LYS A 1 -31.21 -40.92 -16.75
N SER A 2 -29.87 -40.96 -16.87
CA SER A 2 -28.93 -40.45 -15.87
C SER A 2 -28.82 -38.93 -16.01
N ASN A 3 -29.03 -38.24 -14.91
CA ASN A 3 -28.82 -36.82 -14.77
C ASN A 3 -27.38 -36.61 -14.25
N ILE A 4 -26.44 -36.30 -15.16
CA ILE A 4 -25.08 -35.93 -14.80
C ILE A 4 -25.11 -34.45 -14.43
N ALA A 5 -25.07 -34.18 -13.12
CA ALA A 5 -24.84 -32.83 -12.58
C ALA A 5 -23.44 -32.37 -13.02
N ARG A 6 -23.38 -31.38 -13.92
CA ARG A 6 -22.14 -30.66 -14.23
C ARG A 6 -21.75 -29.83 -13.02
N TYR A 7 -20.71 -30.27 -12.32
CA TYR A 7 -19.99 -29.39 -11.40
C TYR A 7 -19.34 -28.28 -12.22
N VAL A 8 -19.90 -27.09 -12.14
CA VAL A 8 -19.23 -25.87 -12.58
C VAL A 8 -18.10 -25.65 -11.59
N THR A 9 -16.89 -25.87 -12.03
CA THR A 9 -15.68 -25.53 -11.29
C THR A 9 -15.71 -24.04 -10.99
N ALA A 10 -15.68 -23.71 -9.69
CA ALA A 10 -15.52 -22.35 -9.18
C ALA A 10 -14.36 -21.68 -9.91
N GLY A 11 -14.59 -20.48 -10.42
CA GLY A 11 -13.62 -19.69 -11.17
C GLY A 11 -12.29 -19.61 -10.43
N SER A 12 -11.19 -19.90 -11.12
CA SER A 12 -9.83 -19.71 -10.64
C SER A 12 -9.67 -18.25 -10.26
N ALA A 13 -9.66 -17.97 -8.95
CA ALA A 13 -9.29 -16.65 -8.46
C ALA A 13 -7.91 -16.33 -9.04
N MET A 14 -7.79 -15.27 -9.85
CA MET A 14 -6.51 -14.87 -10.43
C MET A 14 -5.52 -14.64 -9.29
N ARG A 15 -4.35 -15.31 -9.39
CA ARG A 15 -3.29 -15.16 -8.38
C ARG A 15 -2.81 -13.71 -8.39
N LYS A 16 -2.60 -13.14 -7.20
CA LYS A 16 -2.04 -11.80 -7.07
C LYS A 16 -0.62 -11.78 -7.63
N LYS A 17 -0.34 -10.81 -8.50
CA LYS A 17 0.92 -10.65 -9.19
C LYS A 17 1.83 -9.70 -8.43
N ILE A 18 3.08 -10.11 -8.21
CA ILE A 18 4.10 -9.33 -7.51
C ILE A 18 5.31 -9.15 -8.42
N PHE A 19 5.76 -7.91 -8.58
CA PHE A 19 7.08 -7.65 -9.16
C PHE A 19 8.09 -7.48 -8.03
N VAL A 20 9.14 -8.29 -8.06
CA VAL A 20 10.33 -8.18 -7.20
C VAL A 20 11.44 -7.59 -8.04
N ILE A 21 11.83 -6.36 -7.74
CA ILE A 21 12.79 -5.57 -8.49
C ILE A 21 14.00 -5.35 -7.60
N ASP A 22 15.09 -6.02 -7.90
CA ASP A 22 16.30 -6.07 -7.08
C ASP A 22 17.45 -6.54 -7.97
N ASP A 23 18.64 -5.96 -7.92
CA ASP A 23 19.77 -6.41 -8.73
C ASP A 23 20.51 -7.62 -8.13
N GLU A 24 20.25 -7.93 -6.85
CA GLU A 24 20.79 -9.10 -6.16
C GLU A 24 19.95 -10.35 -6.43
N LYS A 25 20.47 -11.28 -7.27
CA LYS A 25 19.77 -12.52 -7.63
C LYS A 25 19.39 -13.39 -6.45
N ASP A 26 20.24 -13.46 -5.43
CA ASP A 26 19.99 -14.27 -4.22
C ASP A 26 18.77 -13.74 -3.45
N ILE A 27 18.61 -12.42 -3.38
CA ILE A 27 17.44 -11.76 -2.76
C ILE A 27 16.18 -12.04 -3.58
N GLN A 28 16.25 -11.91 -4.90
CA GLN A 28 15.14 -12.25 -5.80
C GLN A 28 14.70 -13.71 -5.61
N GLU A 29 15.66 -14.63 -5.53
CA GLU A 29 15.39 -16.06 -5.37
C GLU A 29 14.71 -16.37 -4.04
N ILE A 30 15.25 -15.83 -2.93
CA ILE A 30 14.67 -15.99 -1.59
C ILE A 30 13.24 -15.45 -1.54
N ILE A 31 13.00 -14.26 -2.04
CA ILE A 31 11.66 -13.64 -2.07
C ILE A 31 10.75 -14.46 -2.98
N GLY A 32 11.21 -14.77 -4.21
CA GLY A 32 10.41 -15.46 -5.22
C GLY A 32 9.95 -16.85 -4.77
N ILE A 33 10.85 -17.68 -4.22
CA ILE A 33 10.52 -19.02 -3.72
C ILE A 33 9.45 -18.93 -2.63
N ASN A 34 9.64 -18.04 -1.66
CA ASN A 34 8.76 -17.93 -0.50
C ASN A 34 7.37 -17.40 -0.85
N LEU A 35 7.28 -16.41 -1.74
CA LEU A 35 5.99 -15.84 -2.13
C LEU A 35 5.23 -16.75 -3.12
N ARG A 36 5.92 -17.44 -4.04
CA ARG A 36 5.29 -18.47 -4.90
C ARG A 36 4.73 -19.62 -4.08
N ALA A 37 5.44 -20.04 -3.02
CA ALA A 37 4.94 -21.06 -2.09
C ALA A 37 3.66 -20.63 -1.35
N ASP A 38 3.47 -19.32 -1.14
CA ASP A 38 2.24 -18.75 -0.56
C ASP A 38 1.14 -18.50 -1.63
N GLY A 39 1.37 -18.90 -2.89
CA GLY A 39 0.36 -18.86 -3.96
C GLY A 39 0.36 -17.58 -4.80
N TYR A 40 1.31 -16.68 -4.64
CA TYR A 40 1.46 -15.48 -5.48
C TYR A 40 2.08 -15.80 -6.85
N ASP A 41 1.75 -15.00 -7.87
CA ASP A 41 2.46 -14.97 -9.14
C ASP A 41 3.61 -13.96 -9.02
N VAL A 42 4.86 -14.41 -9.10
CA VAL A 42 6.04 -13.57 -8.81
C VAL A 42 6.94 -13.47 -10.02
N SER A 43 7.11 -12.25 -10.52
CA SER A 43 8.11 -11.91 -11.53
C SER A 43 9.30 -11.24 -10.85
N CYS A 44 10.49 -11.79 -11.04
CA CYS A 44 11.76 -11.24 -10.56
C CYS A 44 12.42 -10.47 -11.71
N LEU A 45 12.79 -9.21 -11.47
CA LEU A 45 13.31 -8.27 -12.45
C LEU A 45 14.59 -7.64 -11.88
N SER A 46 15.62 -7.54 -12.69
CA SER A 46 16.98 -7.17 -12.21
C SER A 46 17.27 -5.68 -12.29
N SER A 47 16.32 -4.88 -12.81
CA SER A 47 16.47 -3.42 -12.86
C SER A 47 15.12 -2.71 -12.95
N SER A 48 15.12 -1.43 -12.63
CA SER A 48 13.96 -0.55 -12.78
C SER A 48 13.54 -0.43 -14.25
N GLU A 49 14.47 -0.43 -15.19
CA GLU A 49 14.21 -0.34 -16.62
C GLU A 49 13.51 -1.60 -17.14
N GLU A 50 13.96 -2.78 -16.70
CA GLU A 50 13.30 -4.05 -17.01
C GLU A 50 11.86 -4.06 -16.47
N ALA A 51 11.67 -3.57 -15.27
CA ALA A 51 10.35 -3.49 -14.66
C ALA A 51 9.42 -2.54 -15.42
N LEU A 52 9.89 -1.35 -15.81
CA LEU A 52 9.09 -0.42 -16.62
C LEU A 52 8.71 -1.02 -17.97
N ALA A 53 9.62 -1.75 -18.61
CA ALA A 53 9.37 -2.42 -19.90
C ALA A 53 8.31 -3.56 -19.76
N ALA A 54 8.23 -4.20 -18.61
CA ALA A 54 7.27 -5.28 -18.36
C ALA A 54 5.84 -4.78 -18.06
N LEU A 55 5.67 -3.56 -17.56
CA LEU A 55 4.37 -3.02 -17.11
C LEU A 55 3.26 -3.02 -18.19
N PRO A 56 3.51 -2.65 -19.45
CA PRO A 56 2.49 -2.66 -20.48
C PRO A 56 1.95 -4.06 -20.80
N SER A 57 2.76 -5.10 -20.56
CA SER A 57 2.38 -6.50 -20.80
C SER A 57 1.57 -7.11 -19.65
N GLY A 58 1.50 -6.44 -18.51
CA GLY A 58 0.71 -6.85 -17.35
C GLY A 58 1.26 -6.31 -16.04
N ALA A 59 0.65 -5.25 -15.56
CA ALA A 59 1.01 -4.61 -14.30
C ALA A 59 0.81 -5.57 -13.10
N PRO A 60 1.63 -5.46 -12.05
CA PRO A 60 1.46 -6.25 -10.83
C PRO A 60 0.40 -5.64 -9.90
N ASP A 61 0.02 -6.42 -8.90
CA ASP A 61 -0.78 -5.94 -7.76
C ASP A 61 0.09 -5.34 -6.63
N LEU A 62 1.42 -5.55 -6.68
CA LEU A 62 2.39 -5.07 -5.69
C LEU A 62 3.79 -4.97 -6.29
N PHE A 63 4.49 -3.89 -5.99
CA PHE A 63 5.93 -3.78 -6.20
C PHE A 63 6.69 -4.05 -4.90
N MET A 64 7.69 -4.93 -4.96
CA MET A 64 8.76 -5.04 -3.98
C MET A 64 10.02 -4.51 -4.65
N LEU A 65 10.57 -3.41 -4.17
CA LEU A 65 11.48 -2.57 -4.92
C LEU A 65 12.73 -2.25 -4.10
N ASP A 66 13.89 -2.71 -4.55
CA ASP A 66 15.15 -2.27 -3.95
C ASP A 66 15.37 -0.78 -4.23
N VAL A 67 15.86 -0.08 -3.21
CA VAL A 67 16.22 1.33 -3.31
C VAL A 67 17.52 1.50 -4.08
N MET A 68 18.50 0.63 -3.82
CA MET A 68 19.87 0.78 -4.30
C MET A 68 20.15 -0.14 -5.48
N MET A 69 19.81 0.31 -6.68
CA MET A 69 20.08 -0.41 -7.93
C MET A 69 20.94 0.42 -8.89
N PRO A 70 21.79 -0.22 -9.72
CA PRO A 70 22.50 0.45 -10.79
C PRO A 70 21.53 1.05 -11.83
N GLY A 71 21.90 2.20 -12.40
CA GLY A 71 21.05 2.90 -13.37
C GLY A 71 19.95 3.69 -12.68
N MET A 72 18.70 3.34 -12.95
CA MET A 72 17.54 3.97 -12.28
C MET A 72 17.34 3.35 -10.89
N ASP A 73 17.53 4.15 -9.86
CA ASP A 73 17.27 3.74 -8.49
C ASP A 73 15.77 3.51 -8.19
N GLY A 74 15.48 2.85 -7.05
CA GLY A 74 14.11 2.54 -6.67
C GLY A 74 13.25 3.79 -6.39
N PHE A 75 13.83 4.88 -5.94
CA PHE A 75 13.09 6.11 -5.70
C PHE A 75 12.65 6.78 -7.01
N GLU A 76 13.52 6.82 -8.01
CA GLU A 76 13.17 7.33 -9.34
C GLU A 76 12.12 6.45 -10.03
N PHE A 77 12.24 5.11 -9.91
CA PHE A 77 11.21 4.18 -10.38
C PHE A 77 9.86 4.49 -9.74
N CYS A 78 9.81 4.62 -8.41
CA CYS A 78 8.59 4.92 -7.67
C CYS A 78 7.96 6.24 -8.14
N ARG A 79 8.76 7.30 -8.33
CA ARG A 79 8.29 8.59 -8.88
C ARG A 79 7.62 8.42 -10.24
N ARG A 80 8.23 7.65 -11.15
CA ARG A 80 7.67 7.39 -12.50
C ARG A 80 6.37 6.62 -12.45
N VAL A 81 6.29 5.59 -11.60
CA VAL A 81 5.07 4.83 -11.39
C VAL A 81 3.96 5.72 -10.81
N ARG A 82 4.27 6.58 -9.82
CA ARG A 82 3.31 7.52 -9.23
C ARG A 82 2.84 8.61 -10.19
N ALA A 83 3.65 8.96 -11.19
CA ALA A 83 3.27 9.92 -12.25
C ALA A 83 2.38 9.30 -13.35
N SER A 84 2.23 7.97 -13.38
CA SER A 84 1.46 7.25 -14.40
C SER A 84 0.03 6.96 -13.96
N GLU A 85 -0.96 7.39 -14.73
CA GLU A 85 -2.39 7.13 -14.45
C GLU A 85 -2.72 5.63 -14.32
N GLY A 86 -2.04 4.76 -15.06
CA GLY A 86 -2.29 3.32 -15.05
C GLY A 86 -1.71 2.58 -13.85
N TRP A 87 -0.72 3.15 -13.16
CA TRP A 87 0.08 2.41 -12.17
C TRP A 87 0.23 3.14 -10.82
N LYS A 88 -0.21 4.40 -10.73
CA LYS A 88 -0.01 5.27 -9.56
C LYS A 88 -0.57 4.70 -8.24
N ASN A 89 -1.56 3.82 -8.32
CA ASN A 89 -2.24 3.24 -7.16
C ASN A 89 -1.69 1.86 -6.77
N ILE A 90 -0.74 1.30 -7.53
CA ILE A 90 -0.14 0.01 -7.18
C ILE A 90 0.75 0.20 -5.94
N PRO A 91 0.52 -0.59 -4.88
CA PRO A 91 1.31 -0.45 -3.66
C PRO A 91 2.79 -0.79 -3.88
N VAL A 92 3.67 -0.11 -3.14
CA VAL A 92 5.12 -0.26 -3.19
C VAL A 92 5.65 -0.57 -1.80
N ILE A 93 6.36 -1.70 -1.66
CA ILE A 93 7.19 -2.01 -0.48
C ILE A 93 8.63 -1.80 -0.90
N PHE A 94 9.31 -0.82 -0.29
CA PHE A 94 10.74 -0.65 -0.51
C PHE A 94 11.56 -1.71 0.24
N LEU A 95 12.59 -2.24 -0.44
CA LEU A 95 13.62 -3.09 0.14
C LEU A 95 14.91 -2.24 0.24
N SER A 96 15.62 -2.23 1.35
CA SER A 96 16.86 -1.47 1.42
C SER A 96 17.80 -1.96 2.51
N ALA A 97 19.10 -1.96 2.20
CA ALA A 97 20.15 -2.17 3.17
C ALA A 97 20.37 -0.96 4.11
N ARG A 98 19.81 0.20 3.75
CA ARG A 98 19.92 1.41 4.56
C ARG A 98 18.88 1.41 5.67
N SER A 99 19.37 1.41 6.90
CA SER A 99 18.56 1.58 8.11
C SER A 99 18.34 3.06 8.45
N ASP A 100 18.91 4.00 7.67
CA ASP A 100 18.82 5.42 7.95
C ASP A 100 17.36 5.90 7.86
N GLU A 101 16.97 6.57 8.93
CA GLU A 101 15.63 7.13 9.07
C GLU A 101 15.28 8.10 7.92
N LEU A 102 16.27 8.83 7.42
CA LEU A 102 16.09 9.78 6.32
C LEU A 102 15.70 9.09 5.00
N ASP A 103 16.34 7.98 4.66
CA ASP A 103 16.01 7.22 3.43
C ASP A 103 14.60 6.61 3.49
N ARG A 104 14.19 6.18 4.70
CA ARG A 104 12.83 5.64 4.92
C ARG A 104 11.77 6.73 4.82
N VAL A 105 12.02 7.90 5.41
CA VAL A 105 11.15 9.07 5.29
C VAL A 105 11.03 9.47 3.83
N LEU A 106 12.16 9.58 3.10
CA LEU A 106 12.19 9.91 1.69
C LEU A 106 11.39 8.93 0.83
N GLY A 107 11.58 7.61 1.03
CA GLY A 107 10.83 6.59 0.29
C GLY A 107 9.32 6.70 0.48
N LEU A 108 8.86 6.95 1.69
CA LEU A 108 7.45 7.14 1.99
C LEU A 108 6.91 8.49 1.48
N GLU A 109 7.71 9.55 1.52
CA GLU A 109 7.36 10.85 0.91
C GLU A 109 7.19 10.75 -0.60
N LEU A 110 7.98 9.90 -1.26
CA LEU A 110 7.91 9.62 -2.70
C LEU A 110 6.73 8.69 -3.07
N GLY A 111 5.94 8.28 -2.09
CA GLY A 111 4.73 7.49 -2.32
C GLY A 111 4.88 5.99 -2.10
N GLY A 112 5.94 5.54 -1.41
CA GLY A 112 6.01 4.18 -0.88
C GLY A 112 4.94 3.91 0.16
N ASP A 113 4.46 2.67 0.21
CA ASP A 113 3.42 2.27 1.16
C ASP A 113 3.99 1.57 2.39
N ASP A 114 5.14 0.93 2.26
CA ASP A 114 5.87 0.29 3.35
C ASP A 114 7.37 0.17 3.03
N TYR A 115 8.16 -0.21 4.03
CA TYR A 115 9.61 -0.30 3.95
C TYR A 115 10.10 -1.54 4.71
N LEU A 116 10.94 -2.37 4.07
CA LEU A 116 11.53 -3.58 4.63
C LEU A 116 13.05 -3.49 4.58
N THR A 117 13.68 -3.46 5.74
CA THR A 117 15.15 -3.32 5.84
C THR A 117 15.85 -4.65 5.64
N LYS A 118 16.85 -4.70 4.76
CA LYS A 118 17.78 -5.83 4.60
C LYS A 118 18.84 -5.82 5.73
N PRO A 119 19.16 -6.98 6.37
CA PRO A 119 18.56 -8.29 6.17
C PRO A 119 17.19 -8.41 6.86
N PHE A 120 16.24 -9.07 6.23
CA PHE A 120 14.90 -9.31 6.74
C PHE A 120 14.65 -10.81 6.96
N SER A 121 13.69 -11.11 7.83
CA SER A 121 13.23 -12.49 7.98
C SER A 121 12.14 -12.81 6.95
N VAL A 122 12.08 -14.08 6.51
CA VAL A 122 11.00 -14.56 5.63
C VAL A 122 9.63 -14.36 6.27
N LYS A 123 9.52 -14.48 7.60
CA LYS A 123 8.28 -14.23 8.34
C LYS A 123 7.85 -12.78 8.22
N GLU A 124 8.76 -11.83 8.34
CA GLU A 124 8.48 -10.41 8.21
C GLU A 124 8.05 -10.07 6.78
N LEU A 125 8.80 -10.54 5.76
CA LEU A 125 8.46 -10.41 4.35
C LEU A 125 7.01 -10.83 4.07
N LYS A 126 6.66 -12.09 4.43
CA LYS A 126 5.33 -12.66 4.21
C LYS A 126 4.23 -11.89 4.95
N SER A 127 4.51 -11.45 6.16
CA SER A 127 3.58 -10.65 6.97
C SER A 127 3.24 -9.32 6.29
N ARG A 128 4.26 -8.61 5.76
CA ARG A 128 4.07 -7.34 5.06
C ARG A 128 3.29 -7.50 3.76
N VAL A 129 3.62 -8.51 2.96
CA VAL A 129 2.89 -8.81 1.71
C VAL A 129 1.43 -9.16 1.98
N LYS A 130 1.15 -10.03 2.98
CA LYS A 130 -0.22 -10.36 3.39
C LYS A 130 -0.99 -9.13 3.87
N ALA A 131 -0.35 -8.28 4.68
CA ALA A 131 -0.96 -7.05 5.16
C ALA A 131 -1.31 -6.12 3.98
N MET A 132 -0.43 -6.01 2.98
CA MET A 132 -0.67 -5.19 1.80
C MET A 132 -1.87 -5.68 0.99
N PHE A 133 -2.02 -6.99 0.78
CA PHE A 133 -3.14 -7.55 0.02
C PHE A 133 -4.46 -7.60 0.80
N ARG A 134 -4.46 -7.84 2.11
CA ARG A 134 -5.70 -7.85 2.92
C ARG A 134 -6.47 -6.53 2.85
N ARG A 135 -5.82 -5.42 2.55
CA ARG A 135 -6.45 -4.11 2.32
C ARG A 135 -7.30 -4.09 1.06
N VAL A 136 -7.00 -4.96 0.05
CA VAL A 136 -7.72 -5.05 -1.23
C VAL A 136 -8.98 -5.90 -1.09
N GLU A 137 -9.02 -6.87 -0.17
CA GLU A 137 -9.99 -7.98 -0.15
C GLU A 137 -11.09 -7.84 0.90
N ARG A 138 -11.36 -6.65 1.45
CA ARG A 138 -12.60 -6.50 2.24
C ARG A 138 -13.78 -6.58 1.27
N PRO A 139 -14.62 -7.65 1.33
CA PRO A 139 -15.82 -7.72 0.52
C PRO A 139 -16.72 -6.55 0.89
N VAL A 140 -17.06 -5.73 -0.08
CA VAL A 140 -18.21 -4.84 0.06
C VAL A 140 -19.42 -5.77 0.08
N PRO A 141 -20.29 -5.75 1.10
CA PRO A 141 -21.53 -6.51 1.07
C PRO A 141 -22.34 -6.03 -0.13
N ASP A 142 -22.65 -6.93 -1.07
CA ASP A 142 -23.49 -6.64 -2.21
C ASP A 142 -24.81 -6.02 -1.73
N GLY A 143 -25.12 -4.80 -2.17
CA GLY A 143 -26.40 -4.14 -1.92
C GLY A 143 -26.45 -3.12 -0.77
N ALA A 144 -25.36 -2.86 -0.06
CA ALA A 144 -25.31 -1.71 0.84
C ALA A 144 -25.15 -0.39 0.04
N PRO A 145 -25.91 0.68 0.36
CA PRO A 145 -25.68 1.97 -0.30
C PRO A 145 -24.23 2.40 -0.08
N ALA A 146 -23.59 2.88 -1.15
CA ALA A 146 -22.20 3.37 -1.10
C ALA A 146 -22.00 4.29 0.10
N ARG A 147 -21.17 3.86 1.04
CA ARG A 147 -20.98 4.58 2.30
C ARG A 147 -19.93 5.67 2.13
N VAL A 148 -20.30 6.72 1.39
CA VAL A 148 -19.44 7.90 1.26
C VAL A 148 -19.30 8.58 2.62
N LEU A 149 -18.06 8.73 3.08
CA LEU A 149 -17.76 9.49 4.30
C LEU A 149 -17.56 10.95 3.90
N VAL A 150 -18.37 11.83 4.46
CA VAL A 150 -18.35 13.25 4.15
C VAL A 150 -18.01 14.06 5.39
N HIS A 151 -17.07 14.99 5.26
CA HIS A 151 -16.76 15.97 6.30
C HIS A 151 -16.26 17.27 5.66
N GLU A 152 -17.01 18.36 5.89
CA GLU A 152 -16.77 19.63 5.21
C GLU A 152 -16.71 19.43 3.67
N GLY A 153 -15.63 19.86 3.00
CA GLY A 153 -15.40 19.62 1.55
C GLY A 153 -14.71 18.33 1.22
N ILE A 154 -14.52 17.39 2.17
CA ILE A 154 -13.87 16.10 1.97
C ILE A 154 -14.94 15.04 1.74
N GLU A 155 -14.87 14.32 0.62
CA GLU A 155 -15.71 13.17 0.33
C GLU A 155 -14.82 11.95 0.05
N LEU A 156 -14.87 10.95 0.90
CA LEU A 156 -14.12 9.71 0.76
C LEU A 156 -15.07 8.55 0.49
N ASN A 157 -14.88 7.88 -0.65
CA ASN A 157 -15.65 6.70 -1.04
C ASN A 157 -14.81 5.43 -0.85
N PRO A 158 -15.08 4.62 0.20
CA PRO A 158 -14.33 3.40 0.46
C PRO A 158 -14.48 2.33 -0.61
N ASP A 159 -15.63 2.30 -1.31
CA ASP A 159 -15.95 1.26 -2.29
C ASP A 159 -15.17 1.48 -3.60
N HIS A 160 -14.94 2.73 -3.96
CA HIS A 160 -14.19 3.11 -5.16
C HIS A 160 -12.76 3.56 -4.89
N TYR A 161 -12.30 3.52 -3.63
CA TYR A 161 -10.98 4.03 -3.23
C TYR A 161 -10.71 5.44 -3.76
N SER A 162 -11.72 6.29 -3.74
CA SER A 162 -11.64 7.66 -4.26
C SER A 162 -11.82 8.70 -3.17
N LEU A 163 -11.08 9.79 -3.30
CA LEU A 163 -11.18 10.97 -2.46
C LEU A 163 -11.42 12.18 -3.35
N THR A 164 -12.37 13.04 -2.96
CA THR A 164 -12.49 14.38 -3.50
C THR A 164 -12.36 15.42 -2.39
N VAL A 165 -11.78 16.55 -2.75
CA VAL A 165 -11.70 17.74 -1.89
C VAL A 165 -12.29 18.90 -2.68
N ASP A 166 -13.38 19.50 -2.17
CA ASP A 166 -14.18 20.51 -2.87
C ASP A 166 -14.59 20.08 -4.30
N GLY A 167 -14.93 18.79 -4.45
CA GLY A 167 -15.31 18.19 -5.73
C GLY A 167 -14.15 17.86 -6.67
N ALA A 168 -12.92 18.25 -6.35
CA ALA A 168 -11.72 17.89 -7.13
C ALA A 168 -11.15 16.55 -6.67
N GLY A 169 -10.88 15.64 -7.60
CA GLY A 169 -10.26 14.35 -7.29
C GLY A 169 -8.85 14.51 -6.72
N VAL A 170 -8.54 13.76 -5.67
CA VAL A 170 -7.24 13.79 -4.99
C VAL A 170 -6.66 12.37 -4.98
N ASP A 171 -5.48 12.23 -5.58
CA ASP A 171 -4.77 10.94 -5.60
C ASP A 171 -4.12 10.65 -4.26
N MET A 172 -4.36 9.45 -3.74
CA MET A 172 -3.75 8.95 -2.50
C MET A 172 -3.10 7.60 -2.72
N THR A 173 -1.99 7.36 -2.01
CA THR A 173 -1.51 5.98 -1.89
C THR A 173 -2.52 5.17 -1.06
N LYS A 174 -2.48 3.86 -1.20
CA LYS A 174 -3.40 2.98 -0.48
C LYS A 174 -3.28 3.13 1.04
N THR A 175 -2.06 3.28 1.55
CA THR A 175 -1.82 3.49 2.98
C THR A 175 -2.39 4.82 3.47
N GLU A 176 -2.19 5.90 2.73
CA GLU A 176 -2.76 7.20 3.07
C GLU A 176 -4.30 7.16 3.10
N PHE A 177 -4.90 6.50 2.10
CA PHE A 177 -6.34 6.33 2.02
C PHE A 177 -6.90 5.60 3.23
N GLU A 178 -6.28 4.47 3.64
CA GLU A 178 -6.74 3.68 4.79
C GLU A 178 -6.55 4.42 6.12
N ILE A 179 -5.47 5.20 6.27
CA ILE A 179 -5.28 6.06 7.46
C ILE A 179 -6.39 7.12 7.52
N LEU A 180 -6.62 7.85 6.42
CA LEU A 180 -7.65 8.89 6.38
C LEU A 180 -9.02 8.29 6.66
N ARG A 181 -9.35 7.14 6.03
CA ARG A 181 -10.60 6.43 6.26
C ARG A 181 -10.80 6.06 7.72
N LEU A 182 -9.79 5.44 8.36
CA LEU A 182 -9.86 5.06 9.76
C LEU A 182 -10.18 6.26 10.66
N LEU A 183 -9.51 7.39 10.42
CA LEU A 183 -9.70 8.60 11.21
C LEU A 183 -11.08 9.23 10.96
N LEU A 184 -11.54 9.24 9.71
CA LEU A 184 -12.82 9.82 9.28
C LEU A 184 -14.02 8.96 9.75
N GLU A 185 -13.88 7.65 9.83
CA GLU A 185 -14.90 6.75 10.39
C GLU A 185 -15.12 6.95 11.90
N HIS A 186 -14.15 7.58 12.59
CA HIS A 186 -14.18 7.71 14.05
C HIS A 186 -13.88 9.15 14.52
N PRO A 187 -14.70 10.14 14.16
CA PRO A 187 -14.48 11.55 14.55
C PRO A 187 -14.40 11.71 16.06
N GLY A 188 -13.38 12.45 16.52
CA GLY A 188 -13.14 12.70 17.94
C GLY A 188 -12.43 11.56 18.70
N LYS A 189 -12.22 10.41 18.10
CA LYS A 189 -11.40 9.35 18.69
C LYS A 189 -9.92 9.59 18.39
N ILE A 190 -9.08 9.39 19.40
CA ILE A 190 -7.62 9.46 19.28
C ILE A 190 -7.09 8.06 19.08
N PHE A 191 -6.26 7.88 18.06
CA PHE A 191 -5.55 6.63 17.78
C PHE A 191 -4.06 6.84 18.04
N THR A 192 -3.45 5.94 18.80
CA THR A 192 -1.99 5.86 18.87
C THR A 192 -1.43 5.42 17.51
N ARG A 193 -0.13 5.63 17.28
CA ARG A 193 0.53 5.16 16.05
C ARG A 193 0.37 3.67 15.88
N ASP A 194 0.58 2.91 16.94
CA ASP A 194 0.39 1.46 16.96
C ASP A 194 -1.06 1.07 16.64
N ASN A 195 -2.06 1.76 17.21
CA ASN A 195 -3.46 1.49 16.89
C ASN A 195 -3.80 1.77 15.43
N ILE A 196 -3.20 2.82 14.81
CA ILE A 196 -3.36 3.08 13.39
C ILE A 196 -2.74 1.92 12.61
N ILE A 197 -1.51 1.53 12.92
CA ILE A 197 -0.79 0.43 12.29
C ILE A 197 -1.60 -0.86 12.39
N ASP A 198 -2.04 -1.23 13.58
CA ASP A 198 -2.85 -2.43 13.82
C ASP A 198 -4.18 -2.42 13.05
N SER A 199 -4.81 -1.24 12.97
CA SER A 199 -6.10 -1.09 12.27
C SER A 199 -5.97 -1.19 10.77
N ILE A 200 -4.88 -0.64 10.19
CA ILE A 200 -4.67 -0.64 8.73
C ILE A 200 -3.87 -1.84 8.24
N LYS A 201 -2.96 -2.39 9.04
CA LYS A 201 -2.05 -3.50 8.66
C LYS A 201 -2.39 -4.84 9.31
N GLY A 202 -3.17 -4.86 10.40
CA GLY A 202 -3.47 -6.04 11.21
C GLY A 202 -2.34 -6.46 12.16
N ARG A 203 -2.67 -7.34 13.11
CA ARG A 203 -1.87 -7.65 14.31
C ARG A 203 -0.48 -8.26 14.08
N ASP A 204 -0.12 -8.64 12.84
CA ASP A 204 1.12 -9.39 12.56
C ASP A 204 2.21 -8.56 11.84
N VAL A 205 2.11 -7.25 11.81
CA VAL A 205 3.06 -6.40 11.07
C VAL A 205 3.82 -5.48 12.02
N TYR A 206 5.13 -5.68 12.05
CA TYR A 206 6.09 -4.75 12.67
C TYR A 206 6.22 -3.51 11.78
N VAL A 207 5.51 -2.45 12.10
CA VAL A 207 5.67 -1.14 11.47
C VAL A 207 6.28 -0.22 12.49
N ILE A 208 7.34 0.49 12.09
CA ILE A 208 7.97 1.46 12.97
C ILE A 208 7.08 2.69 13.08
N ASP A 209 6.93 3.18 14.27
CA ASP A 209 6.07 4.26 14.73
C ASP A 209 6.13 5.56 13.87
N ARG A 210 7.29 5.87 13.31
CA ARG A 210 7.54 7.10 12.55
C ARG A 210 7.00 7.11 11.11
N THR A 211 6.67 5.95 10.53
CA THR A 211 6.10 5.90 9.18
C THR A 211 4.70 6.52 9.11
N ILE A 212 3.93 6.44 10.19
CA ILE A 212 2.61 7.06 10.29
C ILE A 212 2.69 8.58 10.23
N ASP A 213 3.73 9.18 10.82
CA ASP A 213 3.90 10.65 10.82
C ASP A 213 4.09 11.18 9.40
N VAL A 214 4.87 10.47 8.57
CA VAL A 214 5.09 10.82 7.16
C VAL A 214 3.80 10.68 6.36
N HIS A 215 3.06 9.58 6.51
CA HIS A 215 1.79 9.42 5.84
C HIS A 215 0.77 10.50 6.25
N VAL A 216 0.68 10.83 7.54
CA VAL A 216 -0.21 11.91 8.01
C VAL A 216 0.23 13.27 7.45
N MET A 217 1.53 13.54 7.34
CA MET A 217 2.04 14.76 6.71
C MET A 217 1.61 14.83 5.25
N ASN A 218 1.75 13.74 4.49
CA ASN A 218 1.34 13.68 3.09
C ASN A 218 -0.18 13.82 2.92
N ILE A 219 -0.97 13.15 3.76
CA ILE A 219 -2.43 13.32 3.78
C ILE A 219 -2.80 14.79 3.99
N ARG A 220 -2.19 15.46 4.96
CA ARG A 220 -2.44 16.90 5.22
C ARG A 220 -2.10 17.79 4.03
N LYS A 221 -0.98 17.51 3.34
CA LYS A 221 -0.61 18.23 2.10
C LYS A 221 -1.71 18.07 1.04
N LYS A 222 -2.22 16.86 0.86
CA LYS A 222 -3.25 16.51 -0.14
C LYS A 222 -4.64 17.06 0.21
N LEU A 223 -4.98 17.15 1.50
CA LEU A 223 -6.23 17.75 1.97
C LEU A 223 -6.24 19.29 1.86
N GLY A 224 -5.11 19.94 1.60
CA GLY A 224 -5.01 21.37 1.34
C GLY A 224 -5.63 22.24 2.44
N PRO A 225 -6.75 22.96 2.15
CA PRO A 225 -7.41 23.83 3.13
C PRO A 225 -7.87 23.07 4.38
N TYR A 226 -8.21 21.79 4.24
CA TYR A 226 -8.73 20.94 5.31
C TYR A 226 -7.63 20.19 6.10
N LYS A 227 -6.33 20.50 5.90
CA LYS A 227 -5.22 19.84 6.61
C LYS A 227 -5.37 19.78 8.14
N ASN A 228 -6.08 20.74 8.72
CA ASN A 228 -6.27 20.87 10.17
C ASN A 228 -7.39 19.97 10.74
N VAL A 229 -8.13 19.24 9.92
CA VAL A 229 -9.13 18.26 10.39
C VAL A 229 -8.45 17.07 11.08
N ILE A 230 -7.22 16.73 10.68
CA ILE A 230 -6.39 15.74 11.38
C ILE A 230 -5.61 16.46 12.48
N LYS A 231 -5.91 16.16 13.73
CA LYS A 231 -5.24 16.72 14.91
C LYS A 231 -4.09 15.81 15.34
N THR A 232 -2.98 16.44 15.76
CA THR A 232 -1.88 15.74 16.42
C THR A 232 -2.05 15.90 17.94
N PHE A 233 -1.96 14.79 18.65
CA PHE A 233 -1.90 14.75 20.11
C PHE A 233 -0.48 14.35 20.49
N SER A 234 0.33 15.34 20.89
CA SER A 234 1.75 15.15 21.19
C SER A 234 1.98 14.02 22.17
N GLY A 235 2.92 13.12 21.84
CA GLY A 235 3.22 11.93 22.65
C GLY A 235 2.16 10.82 22.62
N VAL A 236 1.02 11.03 21.96
CA VAL A 236 -0.09 10.05 21.88
C VAL A 236 -0.32 9.56 20.46
N GLY A 237 -0.69 10.43 19.52
CA GLY A 237 -1.03 10.03 18.15
C GLY A 237 -1.89 11.02 17.41
N TYR A 238 -2.88 10.52 16.67
CA TYR A 238 -3.70 11.31 15.75
C TYR A 238 -5.19 11.06 15.95
N GLY A 239 -6.00 12.06 15.61
CA GLY A 239 -7.45 11.96 15.62
C GLY A 239 -8.07 12.90 14.59
N PHE A 240 -9.31 12.61 14.20
CA PHE A 240 -10.08 13.48 13.32
C PHE A 240 -10.92 14.45 14.15
N LYS A 241 -11.02 15.69 13.70
CA LYS A 241 -11.87 16.72 14.32
C LYS A 241 -13.33 16.23 14.35
N LYS A 242 -14.05 16.53 15.42
CA LYS A 242 -15.50 16.35 15.50
C LYS A 242 -16.22 17.34 14.63
#